data_78819792d7b4871d2be0bbb74d240c25
#
_entry.id   78819792d7b4871d2be0bbb74d240c25
#
_cell.length_a   1.000
_cell.length_b   1.000
_cell.length_c   1.000
_cell.angle_alpha   90.00
_cell.angle_beta   90.00
_cell.angle_gamma   90.00
#
_symmetry.space_group_name_H-M   'P 1'
#
loop_
_entity.id
_entity.type
_entity.pdbx_description
1 polymer ?
#
loop_
_entity_poly.entity_id
_entity_poly.type
_entity_poly.pdbx_seq_one_letter_code
_entity_poly.pdbx_strand_id
1 'polypeptide(L)'
;KGRKDVPDALLFADAESDERAKTLEPWQRFRHGAALVEAKRWNRPLDREGPAEQGIPSTQIMHYLRRAAVVADGKMPWGILTNGRHWRLYYQNALSVAEDFFEIDLGKVFALPGCHPDLLDEPIEPAHAFRLFVLIFGRDAFLPSEQGRSFHLIAIEEARRWEEKVRKDLADTVFDTVFPELITAIPLADPSRPAVLDEHYADEVRQTAMFLLYRLLFVLYAEDRNLLPDERGPYAEYSLTRLRQEIAEKAAAKLSLQARSFISWSRLEIIFDAISRGNDDLGIPPYNGGLF
;
A
#
# COMPACT_ATOMS: atom_id res chain seq x y z
N LYS A 1 37.67 -9.33 -1.53
CA LYS A 1 37.12 -9.56 -2.89
C LYS A 1 35.88 -8.70 -2.97
N GLY A 2 35.90 -7.63 -3.82
CA GLY A 2 34.76 -6.75 -4.01
C GLY A 2 33.55 -7.55 -4.50
N ARG A 3 32.41 -7.34 -3.85
CA ARG A 3 31.14 -7.94 -4.25
C ARG A 3 30.85 -7.46 -5.67
N LYS A 4 30.60 -8.37 -6.60
CA LYS A 4 30.17 -7.99 -7.95
C LYS A 4 28.80 -7.30 -7.79
N ASP A 5 28.74 -6.03 -8.11
CA ASP A 5 27.52 -5.23 -8.10
C ASP A 5 26.69 -5.52 -9.37
N VAL A 6 26.23 -6.76 -9.48
CA VAL A 6 25.42 -7.29 -10.59
C VAL A 6 24.32 -8.17 -10.02
N PRO A 7 23.13 -8.22 -10.64
CA PRO A 7 22.05 -9.11 -10.24
C PRO A 7 22.43 -10.59 -10.39
N ASP A 8 21.72 -11.45 -9.68
CA ASP A 8 21.98 -12.90 -9.66
C ASP A 8 21.68 -13.56 -11.01
N ALA A 9 20.64 -13.09 -11.72
CA ALA A 9 20.28 -13.63 -13.02
C ALA A 9 19.66 -12.56 -13.95
N LEU A 10 19.71 -12.85 -15.24
CA LEU A 10 19.06 -12.12 -16.32
C LEU A 10 18.20 -13.10 -17.11
N LEU A 11 16.93 -12.78 -17.27
CA LEU A 11 15.99 -13.57 -18.06
C LEU A 11 15.95 -13.03 -19.49
N PHE A 12 15.86 -13.95 -20.46
CA PHE A 12 15.80 -13.62 -21.88
C PHE A 12 14.48 -14.09 -22.50
N ALA A 13 14.05 -13.38 -23.53
CA ALA A 13 12.84 -13.74 -24.26
C ALA A 13 12.97 -15.10 -24.98
N ASP A 14 14.14 -15.36 -25.55
CA ASP A 14 14.45 -16.54 -26.33
C ASP A 14 15.94 -16.90 -26.27
N ALA A 15 16.30 -18.05 -26.83
CA ALA A 15 17.68 -18.53 -26.86
C ALA A 15 18.59 -17.66 -27.73
N GLU A 16 18.06 -17.00 -28.77
CA GLU A 16 18.84 -16.12 -29.64
C GLU A 16 19.28 -14.86 -28.89
N SER A 17 18.39 -14.27 -28.10
CA SER A 17 18.68 -13.14 -27.20
C SER A 17 19.76 -13.50 -26.18
N ASP A 18 19.67 -14.70 -25.58
CA ASP A 18 20.69 -15.23 -24.64
C ASP A 18 22.07 -15.38 -25.34
N GLU A 19 22.11 -16.00 -26.52
CA GLU A 19 23.37 -16.17 -27.26
C GLU A 19 24.00 -14.84 -27.67
N ARG A 20 23.20 -13.87 -28.11
CA ARG A 20 23.68 -12.50 -28.40
C ARG A 20 24.22 -11.84 -27.12
N ALA A 21 23.56 -12.00 -26.01
CA ALA A 21 24.01 -11.41 -24.75
C ALA A 21 25.35 -12.01 -24.27
N LYS A 22 25.59 -13.29 -24.46
CA LYS A 22 26.84 -13.98 -24.06
C LYS A 22 28.09 -13.37 -24.71
N THR A 23 27.96 -12.78 -25.86
CA THR A 23 29.08 -12.13 -26.58
C THR A 23 29.43 -10.75 -26.02
N LEU A 24 28.62 -10.20 -25.10
CA LEU A 24 28.76 -8.84 -24.61
C LEU A 24 29.35 -8.83 -23.19
N GLU A 25 29.91 -7.67 -22.81
CA GLU A 25 30.32 -7.40 -21.44
C GLU A 25 29.10 -7.49 -20.48
N PRO A 26 29.31 -7.87 -19.22
CA PRO A 26 28.20 -8.19 -18.28
C PRO A 26 27.06 -7.18 -18.26
N TRP A 27 27.36 -5.87 -18.16
CA TRP A 27 26.31 -4.84 -18.11
C TRP A 27 25.67 -4.56 -19.48
N GLN A 28 26.36 -4.82 -20.59
CA GLN A 28 25.79 -4.66 -21.93
C GLN A 28 24.75 -5.74 -22.27
N ARG A 29 24.78 -6.87 -21.55
CA ARG A 29 23.83 -7.99 -21.71
C ARG A 29 22.39 -7.58 -21.43
N PHE A 30 22.18 -6.57 -20.60
CA PHE A 30 20.84 -6.05 -20.27
C PHE A 30 20.07 -5.53 -21.49
N ARG A 31 20.76 -5.20 -22.61
CA ARG A 31 20.11 -4.80 -23.88
C ARG A 31 19.24 -5.90 -24.50
N HIS A 32 19.50 -7.15 -24.16
CA HIS A 32 18.79 -8.33 -24.67
C HIS A 32 17.92 -8.99 -23.59
N GLY A 33 17.97 -8.50 -22.36
CA GLY A 33 17.20 -9.05 -21.26
C GLY A 33 15.72 -8.67 -21.29
N ALA A 34 14.87 -9.54 -20.77
CA ALA A 34 13.45 -9.29 -20.53
C ALA A 34 13.19 -8.83 -19.09
N ALA A 35 13.89 -9.42 -18.12
CA ALA A 35 13.82 -9.04 -16.71
C ALA A 35 15.11 -9.43 -15.99
N LEU A 36 15.45 -8.72 -14.93
CA LEU A 36 16.51 -9.13 -14.00
C LEU A 36 15.95 -9.82 -12.77
N VAL A 37 16.74 -10.69 -12.15
CA VAL A 37 16.36 -11.42 -10.93
C VAL A 37 17.42 -11.21 -9.87
N GLU A 38 16.98 -10.89 -8.67
CA GLU A 38 17.78 -10.87 -7.45
C GLU A 38 17.17 -11.85 -6.45
N ALA A 39 17.91 -12.89 -6.10
CA ALA A 39 17.47 -13.95 -5.20
C ALA A 39 18.15 -13.82 -3.84
N LYS A 40 17.39 -13.99 -2.79
CA LYS A 40 17.89 -13.98 -1.41
C LYS A 40 17.62 -15.32 -0.74
N ARG A 41 18.33 -15.58 0.37
CA ARG A 41 18.09 -16.78 1.16
C ARG A 41 16.63 -16.86 1.59
N TRP A 42 16.14 -18.07 1.76
CA TRP A 42 14.78 -18.36 2.20
C TRP A 42 14.36 -17.48 3.37
N ASN A 43 13.21 -16.84 3.23
CA ASN A 43 12.54 -16.00 4.23
C ASN A 43 13.40 -14.83 4.78
N ARG A 44 14.46 -14.39 4.07
CA ARG A 44 15.19 -13.17 4.43
C ARG A 44 14.28 -11.97 4.27
N PRO A 45 14.24 -11.03 5.26
CA PRO A 45 13.53 -9.76 5.08
C PRO A 45 14.00 -9.01 3.83
N LEU A 46 13.06 -8.51 3.04
CA LEU A 46 13.35 -7.82 1.78
C LEU A 46 13.49 -6.29 1.95
N ASP A 47 12.92 -5.71 3.03
CA ASP A 47 12.87 -4.27 3.27
C ASP A 47 13.80 -3.79 4.40
N ARG A 48 14.65 -4.66 4.92
CA ARG A 48 15.63 -4.33 5.96
C ARG A 48 16.91 -5.15 5.81
N GLU A 49 17.95 -4.70 6.45
CA GLU A 49 19.21 -5.46 6.52
C GLU A 49 19.02 -6.77 7.25
N GLY A 50 19.68 -7.80 6.77
CA GLY A 50 19.72 -9.10 7.45
C GLY A 50 20.91 -9.18 8.40
N PRO A 51 20.87 -10.07 9.41
CA PRO A 51 21.93 -10.19 10.41
C PRO A 51 23.32 -10.52 9.86
N ALA A 52 23.41 -11.10 8.68
CA ALA A 52 24.65 -11.56 8.06
C ALA A 52 24.95 -10.95 6.68
N GLU A 53 24.12 -10.06 6.19
CA GLU A 53 24.26 -9.49 4.87
C GLU A 53 23.96 -7.99 4.89
N GLN A 54 24.89 -7.17 4.40
CA GLN A 54 24.72 -5.72 4.29
C GLN A 54 23.79 -5.36 3.13
N GLY A 55 23.06 -4.28 3.30
CA GLY A 55 22.19 -3.67 2.33
C GLY A 55 20.76 -4.24 2.32
N ILE A 56 19.84 -3.38 1.90
CA ILE A 56 18.41 -3.67 1.82
C ILE A 56 18.10 -4.24 0.43
N PRO A 57 17.55 -5.46 0.31
CA PRO A 57 17.29 -6.10 -0.98
C PRO A 57 16.40 -5.30 -1.92
N SER A 58 15.33 -4.67 -1.42
CA SER A 58 14.42 -3.83 -2.21
C SER A 58 15.13 -2.60 -2.80
N THR A 59 16.03 -1.98 -2.05
CA THR A 59 16.86 -0.89 -2.57
C THR A 59 17.88 -1.39 -3.60
N GLN A 60 18.45 -2.57 -3.40
CA GLN A 60 19.43 -3.17 -4.30
C GLN A 60 18.83 -3.46 -5.68
N ILE A 61 17.65 -4.07 -5.76
CA ILE A 61 17.00 -4.36 -7.04
C ILE A 61 16.66 -3.09 -7.82
N MET A 62 16.18 -2.04 -7.14
CA MET A 62 15.89 -0.76 -7.78
C MET A 62 17.16 -0.07 -8.30
N HIS A 63 18.28 -0.20 -7.59
CA HIS A 63 19.58 0.27 -8.09
C HIS A 63 19.98 -0.43 -9.38
N TYR A 64 19.83 -1.75 -9.44
CA TYR A 64 20.10 -2.52 -10.66
C TYR A 64 19.17 -2.14 -11.81
N LEU A 65 17.87 -1.98 -11.56
CA LEU A 65 16.90 -1.57 -12.57
C LEU A 65 17.23 -0.21 -13.17
N ARG A 66 17.54 0.78 -12.34
CA ARG A 66 17.90 2.13 -12.81
C ARG A 66 19.17 2.11 -13.64
N ARG A 67 20.16 1.31 -13.26
CA ARG A 67 21.40 1.15 -14.02
C ARG A 67 21.17 0.40 -15.33
N ALA A 68 20.36 -0.65 -15.31
CA ALA A 68 19.99 -1.41 -16.49
C ALA A 68 19.17 -0.57 -17.49
N ALA A 69 18.30 0.32 -17.00
CA ALA A 69 17.50 1.20 -17.85
C ALA A 69 18.36 2.08 -18.77
N VAL A 70 19.48 2.58 -18.25
CA VAL A 70 20.43 3.39 -19.05
C VAL A 70 21.06 2.56 -20.16
N VAL A 71 21.45 1.31 -19.87
CA VAL A 71 22.13 0.43 -20.81
C VAL A 71 21.19 -0.18 -21.83
N ALA A 72 19.99 -0.57 -21.41
CA ALA A 72 18.96 -1.23 -22.21
C ALA A 72 18.03 -0.24 -22.94
N ASP A 73 18.25 1.06 -22.81
CA ASP A 73 17.37 2.11 -23.38
C ASP A 73 15.89 1.89 -22.98
N GLY A 74 15.66 1.57 -21.72
CA GLY A 74 14.35 1.32 -21.14
C GLY A 74 13.65 0.02 -21.61
N LYS A 75 14.30 -0.81 -22.43
CA LYS A 75 13.70 -2.03 -22.99
C LYS A 75 13.59 -3.19 -22.00
N MET A 76 14.27 -3.11 -20.87
CA MET A 76 14.20 -4.10 -19.79
C MET A 76 13.74 -3.44 -18.48
N PRO A 77 12.44 -3.15 -18.34
CA PRO A 77 11.95 -2.35 -17.22
C PRO A 77 11.62 -3.15 -15.97
N TRP A 78 11.78 -4.47 -15.96
CA TRP A 78 11.28 -5.36 -14.91
C TRP A 78 12.40 -5.99 -14.11
N GLY A 79 12.16 -6.08 -12.77
CA GLY A 79 13.02 -6.78 -11.84
C GLY A 79 12.22 -7.67 -10.89
N ILE A 80 12.68 -8.89 -10.73
CA ILE A 80 12.11 -9.86 -9.80
C ILE A 80 13.02 -9.93 -8.58
N LEU A 81 12.48 -9.65 -7.40
CA LEU A 81 13.14 -9.86 -6.11
C LEU A 81 12.45 -11.00 -5.38
N THR A 82 13.22 -12.01 -4.97
CA THR A 82 12.64 -13.12 -4.21
C THR A 82 13.56 -13.59 -3.07
N ASN A 83 12.95 -14.06 -1.98
CA ASN A 83 13.60 -14.83 -0.92
C ASN A 83 13.08 -16.29 -0.87
N GLY A 84 12.51 -16.77 -2.00
CA GLY A 84 11.87 -18.06 -2.11
C GLY A 84 10.42 -18.06 -1.62
N ARG A 85 10.11 -17.39 -0.51
CA ARG A 85 8.76 -17.21 0.01
C ARG A 85 8.04 -16.06 -0.66
N HIS A 86 8.59 -14.85 -0.56
CA HIS A 86 8.05 -13.64 -1.17
C HIS A 86 8.62 -13.47 -2.57
N TRP A 87 7.75 -13.20 -3.53
CA TRP A 87 8.08 -12.87 -4.90
C TRP A 87 7.54 -11.51 -5.23
N ARG A 88 8.45 -10.56 -5.52
CA ARG A 88 8.13 -9.17 -5.86
C ARG A 88 8.51 -8.87 -7.30
N LEU A 89 7.62 -8.18 -8.00
CA LEU A 89 7.88 -7.62 -9.31
C LEU A 89 7.99 -6.10 -9.17
N TYR A 90 9.14 -5.58 -9.54
CA TYR A 90 9.43 -4.13 -9.56
C TYR A 90 9.45 -3.60 -10.98
N TYR A 91 8.93 -2.38 -11.15
CA TYR A 91 9.03 -1.61 -12.37
C TYR A 91 10.11 -0.53 -12.23
N GLN A 92 10.91 -0.31 -13.30
CA GLN A 92 12.04 0.64 -13.25
C GLN A 92 11.65 2.07 -12.86
N ASN A 93 10.42 2.51 -13.18
CA ASN A 93 9.90 3.83 -12.87
C ASN A 93 9.04 3.86 -11.60
N ALA A 94 9.15 2.85 -10.73
CA ALA A 94 8.52 2.87 -9.41
C ALA A 94 8.96 4.13 -8.62
N LEU A 95 8.00 4.84 -8.06
CA LEU A 95 8.23 6.05 -7.27
C LEU A 95 8.67 5.70 -5.86
N SER A 96 8.07 4.66 -5.28
CA SER A 96 8.38 4.16 -3.94
C SER A 96 8.93 2.74 -4.01
N VAL A 97 10.10 2.53 -3.41
CA VAL A 97 10.71 1.19 -3.29
C VAL A 97 9.94 0.30 -2.30
N ALA A 98 9.26 0.93 -1.34
CA ALA A 98 8.53 0.25 -0.27
C ALA A 98 7.08 -0.08 -0.63
N GLU A 99 6.51 0.54 -1.67
CA GLU A 99 5.08 0.45 -1.98
C GLU A 99 4.78 0.08 -3.43
N ASP A 100 5.63 0.51 -4.39
CA ASP A 100 5.35 0.33 -5.81
C ASP A 100 5.92 -1.00 -6.33
N PHE A 101 5.38 -2.11 -5.86
CA PHE A 101 5.68 -3.45 -6.35
C PHE A 101 4.46 -4.36 -6.26
N PHE A 102 4.45 -5.41 -7.05
CA PHE A 102 3.49 -6.50 -6.88
C PHE A 102 4.15 -7.62 -6.08
N GLU A 103 3.49 -8.13 -5.04
CA GLU A 103 4.02 -9.23 -4.21
C GLU A 103 3.05 -10.40 -4.13
N ILE A 104 3.61 -11.61 -4.16
CA ILE A 104 2.93 -12.84 -3.75
C ILE A 104 3.76 -13.57 -2.68
N ASP A 105 3.12 -13.93 -1.57
CA ASP A 105 3.66 -14.78 -0.52
C ASP A 105 3.31 -16.26 -0.80
N LEU A 106 4.23 -16.99 -1.42
CA LEU A 106 4.05 -18.42 -1.68
C LEU A 106 3.96 -19.24 -0.39
N GLY A 107 4.51 -18.76 0.73
CA GLY A 107 4.35 -19.41 2.02
C GLY A 107 2.88 -19.44 2.45
N LYS A 108 2.14 -18.36 2.28
CA LYS A 108 0.69 -18.29 2.53
C LYS A 108 -0.08 -19.15 1.50
N VAL A 109 0.27 -19.06 0.22
CA VAL A 109 -0.37 -19.83 -0.86
C VAL A 109 -0.31 -21.35 -0.61
N PHE A 110 0.84 -21.84 -0.15
CA PHE A 110 1.05 -23.27 0.12
C PHE A 110 0.82 -23.66 1.58
N ALA A 111 0.31 -22.75 2.42
CA ALA A 111 0.08 -22.96 3.85
C ALA A 111 1.31 -23.56 4.57
N LEU A 112 2.49 -23.02 4.27
CA LEU A 112 3.73 -23.51 4.88
C LEU A 112 3.75 -23.22 6.39
N PRO A 113 4.44 -24.04 7.20
CA PRO A 113 4.54 -23.82 8.64
C PRO A 113 5.04 -22.41 8.98
N GLY A 114 4.31 -21.70 9.84
CA GLY A 114 4.61 -20.32 10.25
C GLY A 114 4.22 -19.25 9.23
N CYS A 115 3.52 -19.60 8.15
CA CYS A 115 3.04 -18.69 7.12
C CYS A 115 1.50 -18.66 7.14
N HIS A 116 0.91 -18.06 8.16
CA HIS A 116 -0.55 -17.92 8.26
C HIS A 116 -1.00 -16.63 7.57
N PRO A 117 -2.23 -16.58 7.01
CA PRO A 117 -2.84 -15.34 6.59
C PRO A 117 -2.92 -14.35 7.77
N ASP A 118 -2.70 -13.09 7.52
CA ASP A 118 -3.00 -12.05 8.51
C ASP A 118 -4.51 -11.94 8.67
N LEU A 119 -4.98 -11.54 9.85
CA LEU A 119 -6.42 -11.48 10.15
C LEU A 119 -7.18 -10.48 9.25
N LEU A 120 -6.46 -9.53 8.67
CA LEU A 120 -7.00 -8.51 7.76
C LEU A 120 -6.83 -8.88 6.28
N ASP A 121 -6.11 -9.96 5.98
CA ASP A 121 -6.00 -10.43 4.60
C ASP A 121 -7.38 -10.92 4.13
N GLU A 122 -7.90 -10.32 3.07
CA GLU A 122 -9.02 -10.94 2.36
C GLU A 122 -8.60 -12.35 1.92
N PRO A 123 -9.37 -13.39 2.27
CA PRO A 123 -9.00 -14.76 1.96
C PRO A 123 -9.05 -14.98 0.44
N ILE A 124 -7.88 -14.91 -0.19
CA ILE A 124 -7.72 -15.31 -1.58
C ILE A 124 -7.58 -16.83 -1.60
N GLU A 125 -8.40 -17.50 -2.41
CA GLU A 125 -8.28 -18.95 -2.59
C GLU A 125 -6.85 -19.29 -3.06
N PRO A 126 -6.14 -20.24 -2.42
CA PRO A 126 -4.76 -20.59 -2.76
C PRO A 126 -4.53 -20.93 -4.23
N ALA A 127 -5.47 -21.61 -4.87
CA ALA A 127 -5.40 -21.91 -6.30
C ALA A 127 -5.50 -20.64 -7.16
N HIS A 128 -6.27 -19.66 -6.76
CA HIS A 128 -6.35 -18.37 -7.45
C HIS A 128 -5.04 -17.57 -7.28
N ALA A 129 -4.51 -17.49 -6.07
CA ALA A 129 -3.23 -16.84 -5.81
C ALA A 129 -2.09 -17.49 -6.59
N PHE A 130 -2.07 -18.82 -6.70
CA PHE A 130 -1.09 -19.53 -7.51
C PHE A 130 -1.25 -19.24 -9.02
N ARG A 131 -2.46 -19.14 -9.54
CA ARG A 131 -2.69 -18.74 -10.94
C ARG A 131 -2.17 -17.32 -11.20
N LEU A 132 -2.38 -16.39 -10.26
CA LEU A 132 -1.80 -15.04 -10.34
C LEU A 132 -0.27 -15.08 -10.34
N PHE A 133 0.33 -15.92 -9.49
CA PHE A 133 1.78 -16.12 -9.51
C PHE A 133 2.27 -16.58 -10.88
N VAL A 134 1.67 -17.62 -11.45
CA VAL A 134 2.04 -18.14 -12.77
C VAL A 134 1.81 -17.10 -13.86
N LEU A 135 0.71 -16.35 -13.81
CA LEU A 135 0.41 -15.30 -14.77
C LEU A 135 1.45 -14.17 -14.73
N ILE A 136 1.80 -13.70 -13.53
CA ILE A 136 2.65 -12.50 -13.38
C ILE A 136 4.14 -12.83 -13.51
N PHE A 137 4.58 -13.95 -12.95
CA PHE A 137 6.00 -14.36 -13.00
C PHE A 137 6.31 -15.33 -14.16
N GLY A 138 5.30 -15.70 -14.93
CA GLY A 138 5.46 -16.54 -16.11
C GLY A 138 6.13 -15.77 -17.25
N ARG A 139 6.85 -16.53 -18.11
CA ARG A 139 7.62 -16.01 -19.24
C ARG A 139 6.80 -15.06 -20.13
N ASP A 140 5.59 -15.47 -20.48
CA ASP A 140 4.77 -14.76 -21.49
C ASP A 140 4.31 -13.37 -21.00
N ALA A 141 4.26 -13.15 -19.70
CA ALA A 141 3.92 -11.85 -19.13
C ALA A 141 4.98 -10.76 -19.39
N PHE A 142 6.24 -11.17 -19.61
CA PHE A 142 7.36 -10.27 -19.91
C PHE A 142 7.52 -10.01 -21.41
N LEU A 143 6.93 -10.85 -22.25
CA LEU A 143 7.09 -10.74 -23.69
C LEU A 143 6.09 -9.76 -24.28
N PRO A 144 6.50 -8.98 -25.31
CA PRO A 144 5.56 -8.13 -26.02
C PRO A 144 4.56 -8.97 -26.82
N SER A 145 3.29 -8.58 -26.76
CA SER A 145 2.23 -9.10 -27.62
C SER A 145 2.44 -8.64 -29.07
N GLU A 146 1.57 -9.08 -29.99
CA GLU A 146 1.51 -8.58 -31.37
C GLU A 146 1.36 -7.05 -31.46
N GLN A 147 0.82 -6.43 -30.41
CA GLN A 147 0.67 -4.97 -30.27
C GLN A 147 1.93 -4.29 -29.71
N GLY A 148 3.02 -5.03 -29.47
CA GLY A 148 4.29 -4.50 -28.99
C GLY A 148 4.33 -4.17 -27.50
N ARG A 149 3.30 -4.57 -26.69
CA ARG A 149 3.24 -4.31 -25.25
C ARG A 149 3.18 -5.63 -24.46
N SER A 150 3.92 -5.70 -23.36
CA SER A 150 3.84 -6.84 -22.43
C SER A 150 2.58 -6.76 -21.56
N PHE A 151 2.17 -7.91 -21.02
CA PHE A 151 1.07 -7.98 -20.06
C PHE A 151 1.26 -6.99 -18.88
N HIS A 152 2.46 -6.91 -18.35
CA HIS A 152 2.75 -6.03 -17.21
C HIS A 152 2.58 -4.54 -17.56
N LEU A 153 2.96 -4.10 -18.76
CA LEU A 153 2.72 -2.70 -19.15
C LEU A 153 1.23 -2.39 -19.28
N ILE A 154 0.46 -3.33 -19.83
CA ILE A 154 -0.99 -3.20 -19.91
C ILE A 154 -1.59 -3.15 -18.50
N ALA A 155 -1.16 -4.03 -17.60
CA ALA A 155 -1.63 -4.09 -16.22
C ALA A 155 -1.35 -2.79 -15.45
N ILE A 156 -0.15 -2.18 -15.61
CA ILE A 156 0.16 -0.88 -14.99
C ILE A 156 -0.74 0.23 -15.54
N GLU A 157 -0.96 0.27 -16.84
CA GLU A 157 -1.83 1.29 -17.44
C GLU A 157 -3.27 1.17 -16.94
N GLU A 158 -3.80 -0.04 -16.86
CA GLU A 158 -5.14 -0.29 -16.32
C GLU A 158 -5.22 0.00 -14.80
N ALA A 159 -4.18 -0.36 -14.04
CA ALA A 159 -4.11 -0.03 -12.62
C ALA A 159 -4.12 1.49 -12.38
N ARG A 160 -3.39 2.27 -13.19
CA ARG A 160 -3.41 3.75 -13.10
C ARG A 160 -4.78 4.34 -13.44
N ARG A 161 -5.45 3.79 -14.46
CA ARG A 161 -6.82 4.22 -14.79
C ARG A 161 -7.80 3.90 -13.68
N TRP A 162 -7.65 2.73 -13.06
CA TRP A 162 -8.45 2.33 -11.91
C TRP A 162 -8.18 3.22 -10.70
N GLU A 163 -6.93 3.50 -10.38
CA GLU A 163 -6.54 4.41 -9.29
C GLU A 163 -7.15 5.80 -9.49
N GLU A 164 -7.07 6.36 -10.70
CA GLU A 164 -7.66 7.66 -11.00
C GLU A 164 -9.18 7.65 -10.85
N LYS A 165 -9.84 6.57 -11.28
CA LYS A 165 -11.27 6.39 -11.09
C LYS A 165 -11.64 6.31 -9.61
N VAL A 166 -10.95 5.46 -8.84
CA VAL A 166 -11.20 5.33 -7.38
C VAL A 166 -10.96 6.65 -6.67
N ARG A 167 -9.89 7.38 -7.01
CA ARG A 167 -9.62 8.71 -6.45
C ARG A 167 -10.75 9.69 -6.74
N LYS A 168 -11.27 9.69 -7.95
CA LYS A 168 -12.41 10.53 -8.33
C LYS A 168 -13.68 10.13 -7.58
N ASP A 169 -14.03 8.86 -7.61
CA ASP A 169 -15.22 8.33 -6.93
C ASP A 169 -15.18 8.62 -5.41
N LEU A 170 -13.99 8.52 -4.81
CA LEU A 170 -13.78 8.87 -3.40
C LEU A 170 -13.97 10.37 -3.16
N ALA A 171 -13.36 11.21 -4.01
CA ALA A 171 -13.52 12.67 -3.90
C ALA A 171 -15.00 13.07 -4.04
N ASP A 172 -15.70 12.54 -5.05
CA ASP A 172 -17.12 12.79 -5.27
C ASP A 172 -17.93 12.33 -4.04
N THR A 173 -17.68 11.14 -3.49
CA THR A 173 -18.36 10.64 -2.29
C THR A 173 -18.12 11.55 -1.07
N VAL A 174 -16.86 11.96 -0.87
CA VAL A 174 -16.48 12.81 0.26
C VAL A 174 -17.14 14.20 0.15
N PHE A 175 -17.04 14.84 -1.01
CA PHE A 175 -17.51 16.23 -1.19
C PHE A 175 -18.99 16.33 -1.47
N ASP A 176 -19.61 15.35 -2.10
CA ASP A 176 -21.04 15.40 -2.46
C ASP A 176 -21.94 14.79 -1.38
N THR A 177 -21.39 13.93 -0.50
CA THR A 177 -22.18 13.23 0.51
C THR A 177 -21.70 13.53 1.93
N VAL A 178 -20.43 13.17 2.25
CA VAL A 178 -19.95 13.22 3.64
C VAL A 178 -19.78 14.66 4.14
N PHE A 179 -19.19 15.52 3.34
CA PHE A 179 -18.91 16.90 3.73
C PHE A 179 -20.19 17.74 3.94
N PRO A 180 -21.22 17.70 3.10
CA PRO A 180 -22.51 18.36 3.35
C PRO A 180 -23.21 17.88 4.62
N GLU A 181 -23.14 16.57 4.92
CA GLU A 181 -23.70 16.02 6.16
C GLU A 181 -22.95 16.55 7.39
N LEU A 182 -21.61 16.63 7.35
CA LEU A 182 -20.83 17.23 8.44
C LEU A 182 -21.16 18.70 8.66
N ILE A 183 -21.24 19.51 7.58
CA ILE A 183 -21.62 20.94 7.65
C ILE A 183 -23.01 21.10 8.28
N THR A 184 -23.91 20.18 8.03
CA THR A 184 -25.24 20.20 8.61
C THR A 184 -25.29 19.75 10.07
N ALA A 185 -24.52 18.70 10.41
CA ALA A 185 -24.53 18.10 11.74
C ALA A 185 -23.76 18.91 12.78
N ILE A 186 -22.63 19.53 12.42
CA ILE A 186 -21.79 20.30 13.35
C ILE A 186 -22.57 21.45 14.02
N PRO A 187 -23.29 22.33 13.31
CA PRO A 187 -24.09 23.37 13.93
C PRO A 187 -25.21 22.87 14.83
N LEU A 188 -25.76 21.68 14.54
CA LEU A 188 -26.81 21.07 15.38
C LEU A 188 -26.28 20.54 16.70
N ALA A 189 -25.01 20.17 16.75
CA ALA A 189 -24.32 19.68 17.93
C ALA A 189 -23.65 20.80 18.74
N ASP A 190 -23.49 22.00 18.17
CA ASP A 190 -22.80 23.13 18.80
C ASP A 190 -23.71 23.85 19.80
N PRO A 191 -23.40 23.79 21.12
CA PRO A 191 -24.17 24.51 22.13
C PRO A 191 -23.99 26.01 22.07
N SER A 192 -22.94 26.51 21.41
CA SER A 192 -22.62 27.94 21.24
C SER A 192 -23.14 28.52 19.93
N ARG A 193 -23.92 27.76 19.16
CA ARG A 193 -24.47 28.18 17.88
C ARG A 193 -25.19 29.52 17.98
N PRO A 194 -24.81 30.53 17.18
CA PRO A 194 -25.47 31.82 17.19
C PRO A 194 -26.91 31.70 16.68
N ALA A 195 -27.80 32.57 17.20
CA ALA A 195 -29.21 32.60 16.77
C ALA A 195 -29.37 33.00 15.31
N VAL A 196 -28.46 33.82 14.80
CA VAL A 196 -28.37 34.23 13.39
C VAL A 196 -27.04 33.70 12.85
N LEU A 197 -27.11 32.90 11.80
CA LEU A 197 -25.93 32.36 11.15
C LEU A 197 -25.35 33.44 10.23
N ASP A 198 -24.14 33.91 10.55
CA ASP A 198 -23.39 34.81 9.72
C ASP A 198 -22.31 34.07 8.91
N GLU A 199 -21.65 34.82 8.02
CA GLU A 199 -20.60 34.26 7.16
C GLU A 199 -19.38 33.75 7.95
N HIS A 200 -19.07 34.41 9.07
CA HIS A 200 -17.97 34.02 9.95
C HIS A 200 -18.24 32.66 10.57
N TYR A 201 -19.41 32.44 11.14
CA TYR A 201 -19.79 31.15 11.69
C TYR A 201 -19.86 30.04 10.64
N ALA A 202 -20.34 30.37 9.43
CA ALA A 202 -20.34 29.42 8.32
C ALA A 202 -18.91 28.99 7.93
N ASP A 203 -17.95 29.90 7.95
CA ASP A 203 -16.55 29.60 7.71
C ASP A 203 -15.92 28.74 8.83
N GLU A 204 -16.25 29.01 10.09
CA GLU A 204 -15.81 28.18 11.22
C GLU A 204 -16.33 26.75 11.12
N VAL A 205 -17.60 26.57 10.77
CA VAL A 205 -18.22 25.25 10.57
C VAL A 205 -17.52 24.53 9.41
N ARG A 206 -17.25 25.22 8.30
CA ARG A 206 -16.56 24.64 7.15
C ARG A 206 -15.14 24.20 7.51
N GLN A 207 -14.38 25.02 8.22
CA GLN A 207 -13.04 24.67 8.68
C GLN A 207 -13.07 23.49 9.65
N THR A 208 -13.99 23.48 10.61
CA THR A 208 -14.16 22.39 11.57
C THR A 208 -14.50 21.08 10.87
N ALA A 209 -15.40 21.11 9.88
CA ALA A 209 -15.75 19.95 9.08
C ALA A 209 -14.56 19.41 8.29
N MET A 210 -13.74 20.29 7.70
CA MET A 210 -12.53 19.90 6.99
C MET A 210 -11.49 19.28 7.91
N PHE A 211 -11.23 19.89 9.09
CA PHE A 211 -10.31 19.32 10.07
C PHE A 211 -10.76 17.96 10.55
N LEU A 212 -12.03 17.81 10.87
CA LEU A 212 -12.58 16.52 11.29
C LEU A 212 -12.43 15.46 10.20
N LEU A 213 -12.77 15.81 8.95
CA LEU A 213 -12.62 14.92 7.81
C LEU A 213 -11.16 14.46 7.62
N TYR A 214 -10.21 15.39 7.65
CA TYR A 214 -8.79 15.05 7.51
C TYR A 214 -8.28 14.18 8.65
N ARG A 215 -8.70 14.44 9.90
CA ARG A 215 -8.35 13.59 11.05
C ARG A 215 -8.88 12.17 10.89
N LEU A 216 -10.14 12.02 10.48
CA LEU A 216 -10.73 10.70 10.22
C LEU A 216 -10.01 9.96 9.09
N LEU A 217 -9.72 10.63 7.97
CA LEU A 217 -8.98 10.05 6.86
C LEU A 217 -7.56 9.65 7.26
N PHE A 218 -6.87 10.48 8.05
CA PHE A 218 -5.55 10.17 8.56
C PHE A 218 -5.57 8.91 9.44
N VAL A 219 -6.50 8.83 10.40
CA VAL A 219 -6.60 7.67 11.29
C VAL A 219 -6.90 6.41 10.52
N LEU A 220 -7.86 6.43 9.60
CA LEU A 220 -8.17 5.28 8.73
C LEU A 220 -6.96 4.85 7.91
N TYR A 221 -6.24 5.80 7.30
CA TYR A 221 -5.03 5.51 6.56
C TYR A 221 -3.93 4.91 7.45
N ALA A 222 -3.74 5.47 8.65
CA ALA A 222 -2.72 5.00 9.59
C ALA A 222 -3.02 3.59 10.12
N GLU A 223 -4.29 3.26 10.35
CA GLU A 223 -4.74 1.91 10.69
C GLU A 223 -4.50 0.93 9.53
N ASP A 224 -4.92 1.29 8.32
CA ASP A 224 -4.73 0.48 7.11
C ASP A 224 -3.25 0.17 6.82
N ARG A 225 -2.37 1.13 7.10
CA ARG A 225 -0.92 0.99 6.91
C ARG A 225 -0.17 0.41 8.11
N ASN A 226 -0.88 -0.05 9.14
CA ASN A 226 -0.29 -0.57 10.37
C ASN A 226 0.73 0.42 11.02
N LEU A 227 0.46 1.73 10.89
CA LEU A 227 1.23 2.78 11.56
C LEU A 227 0.75 3.00 13.00
N LEU A 228 -0.48 2.58 13.32
CA LEU A 228 -1.03 2.52 14.67
C LEU A 228 -0.91 1.10 15.22
N PRO A 229 -1.00 0.93 16.56
CA PRO A 229 -0.82 -0.37 17.19
C PRO A 229 -1.82 -1.43 16.70
N ASP A 230 -1.41 -2.70 16.81
CA ASP A 230 -2.21 -3.86 16.39
C ASP A 230 -3.58 -3.87 17.10
N GLU A 231 -4.61 -4.24 16.35
CA GLU A 231 -5.99 -4.43 16.84
C GLU A 231 -6.14 -5.51 17.92
N ARG A 232 -5.09 -6.20 18.29
CA ARG A 232 -5.04 -7.18 19.40
C ARG A 232 -4.64 -6.56 20.74
N GLY A 233 -4.18 -5.30 20.74
CA GLY A 233 -3.73 -4.58 21.91
C GLY A 233 -4.83 -3.69 22.54
N PRO A 234 -4.46 -2.88 23.54
CA PRO A 234 -5.37 -1.92 24.18
C PRO A 234 -5.98 -0.91 23.19
N TYR A 235 -5.28 -0.62 22.10
CA TYR A 235 -5.76 0.27 21.02
C TYR A 235 -7.03 -0.24 20.34
N ALA A 236 -7.23 -1.56 20.28
CA ALA A 236 -8.35 -2.17 19.57
C ALA A 236 -9.74 -1.64 19.98
N GLU A 237 -9.91 -1.29 21.26
CA GLU A 237 -11.18 -0.76 21.77
C GLU A 237 -11.50 0.64 21.23
N TYR A 238 -10.46 1.36 20.79
CA TYR A 238 -10.55 2.74 20.31
C TYR A 238 -10.46 2.82 18.79
N SER A 239 -10.01 1.77 18.10
CA SER A 239 -9.82 1.73 16.65
C SER A 239 -11.02 2.31 15.89
N LEU A 240 -10.73 3.21 14.94
CA LEU A 240 -11.74 3.82 14.08
C LEU A 240 -12.37 2.78 13.13
N THR A 241 -11.58 1.81 12.68
CA THR A 241 -12.06 0.68 11.88
C THR A 241 -13.12 -0.12 12.64
N ARG A 242 -12.86 -0.45 13.92
CA ARG A 242 -13.85 -1.13 14.77
C ARG A 242 -15.08 -0.28 15.05
N LEU A 243 -14.90 1.01 15.34
CA LEU A 243 -16.02 1.93 15.53
C LEU A 243 -16.92 2.00 14.29
N ARG A 244 -16.32 2.04 13.10
CA ARG A 244 -17.04 2.00 11.81
C ARG A 244 -17.84 0.71 11.66
N GLN A 245 -17.27 -0.45 12.00
CA GLN A 245 -17.95 -1.74 11.94
C GLN A 245 -19.14 -1.79 12.90
N GLU A 246 -18.95 -1.37 14.16
CA GLU A 246 -20.03 -1.31 15.15
C GLU A 246 -21.20 -0.40 14.71
N ILE A 247 -20.88 0.74 14.07
CA ILE A 247 -21.91 1.63 13.51
C ILE A 247 -22.63 0.97 12.34
N ALA A 248 -21.89 0.33 11.43
CA ALA A 248 -22.46 -0.36 10.28
C ALA A 248 -23.38 -1.52 10.69
N GLU A 249 -22.98 -2.31 11.69
CA GLU A 249 -23.80 -3.40 12.25
C GLU A 249 -25.10 -2.87 12.87
N LYS A 250 -25.02 -1.79 13.65
CA LYS A 250 -26.21 -1.15 14.22
C LYS A 250 -27.14 -0.61 13.15
N ALA A 251 -26.57 0.01 12.10
CA ALA A 251 -27.36 0.51 10.96
C ALA A 251 -28.05 -0.63 10.21
N ALA A 252 -27.34 -1.72 9.94
CA ALA A 252 -27.87 -2.92 9.28
C ALA A 252 -29.00 -3.56 10.12
N ALA A 253 -28.84 -3.58 11.44
CA ALA A 253 -29.88 -4.07 12.37
C ALA A 253 -31.03 -3.08 12.58
N LYS A 254 -31.04 -1.94 11.88
CA LYS A 254 -32.04 -0.84 12.02
C LYS A 254 -32.18 -0.35 13.48
N LEU A 255 -31.11 -0.45 14.26
CA LEU A 255 -31.09 0.10 15.62
C LEU A 255 -30.84 1.61 15.53
N SER A 256 -31.66 2.39 16.23
CA SER A 256 -31.45 3.85 16.28
C SER A 256 -30.16 4.16 17.01
N LEU A 257 -29.26 4.88 16.34
CA LEU A 257 -28.16 5.55 17.01
C LEU A 257 -28.77 6.67 17.85
N GLN A 258 -28.59 6.61 19.19
CA GLN A 258 -29.11 7.66 20.06
C GLN A 258 -28.43 8.98 19.73
N ALA A 259 -29.16 9.95 19.22
CA ALA A 259 -28.67 11.25 18.76
C ALA A 259 -27.90 12.07 19.84
N ARG A 260 -28.01 11.68 21.12
CA ARG A 260 -27.30 12.30 22.26
C ARG A 260 -26.30 11.37 22.92
N SER A 261 -25.87 10.28 22.27
CA SER A 261 -24.83 9.43 22.82
C SER A 261 -23.47 9.94 22.37
N PHE A 262 -22.69 10.48 23.28
CA PHE A 262 -21.33 10.96 23.03
C PHE A 262 -20.27 9.85 23.08
N ILE A 263 -20.65 8.59 23.26
CA ILE A 263 -19.70 7.47 23.41
C ILE A 263 -18.76 7.36 22.23
N SER A 264 -19.28 7.41 20.99
CA SER A 264 -18.47 7.35 19.79
C SER A 264 -17.57 8.56 19.63
N TRP A 265 -18.07 9.75 20.02
CA TRP A 265 -17.27 10.97 20.01
C TRP A 265 -16.14 10.93 21.03
N SER A 266 -16.40 10.47 22.26
CA SER A 266 -15.36 10.33 23.29
C SER A 266 -14.26 9.35 22.87
N ARG A 267 -14.60 8.29 22.13
CA ARG A 267 -13.58 7.39 21.54
C ARG A 267 -12.73 8.13 20.52
N LEU A 268 -13.31 8.93 19.63
CA LEU A 268 -12.57 9.74 18.66
C LEU A 268 -11.66 10.77 19.35
N GLU A 269 -12.14 11.44 20.41
CA GLU A 269 -11.33 12.38 21.18
C GLU A 269 -10.08 11.71 21.79
N ILE A 270 -10.24 10.51 22.35
CA ILE A 270 -9.14 9.73 22.90
C ILE A 270 -8.12 9.37 21.81
N ILE A 271 -8.57 8.93 20.63
CA ILE A 271 -7.67 8.63 19.50
C ILE A 271 -6.93 9.90 19.06
N PHE A 272 -7.64 11.00 18.87
CA PHE A 272 -7.05 12.25 18.41
C PHE A 272 -6.02 12.82 19.39
N ASP A 273 -6.34 12.77 20.70
CA ASP A 273 -5.41 13.19 21.76
C ASP A 273 -4.20 12.25 21.84
N ALA A 274 -4.40 10.94 21.73
CA ALA A 274 -3.32 9.96 21.72
C ALA A 274 -2.38 10.13 20.51
N ILE A 275 -2.90 10.43 19.34
CA ILE A 275 -2.08 10.70 18.14
C ILE A 275 -1.32 12.02 18.31
N SER A 276 -1.97 13.06 18.85
CA SER A 276 -1.35 14.38 19.04
C SER A 276 -0.20 14.34 20.06
N ARG A 277 -0.42 13.73 21.21
CA ARG A 277 0.48 13.80 22.39
C ARG A 277 1.29 12.54 22.64
N GLY A 278 0.91 11.44 22.00
CA GLY A 278 1.35 10.11 22.34
C GLY A 278 0.54 9.51 23.50
N ASN A 279 0.49 8.19 23.56
CA ASN A 279 -0.14 7.45 24.65
C ASN A 279 0.54 6.09 24.81
N ASP A 280 1.36 5.96 25.84
CA ASP A 280 2.15 4.74 26.09
C ASP A 280 1.25 3.54 26.42
N ASP A 281 0.10 3.75 27.10
CA ASP A 281 -0.83 2.67 27.44
C ASP A 281 -1.50 2.08 26.18
N LEU A 282 -1.69 2.90 25.16
CA LEU A 282 -2.20 2.48 23.86
C LEU A 282 -1.08 2.09 22.89
N GLY A 283 0.19 2.32 23.24
CA GLY A 283 1.34 2.08 22.37
C GLY A 283 1.46 3.05 21.19
N ILE A 284 0.88 4.25 21.31
CA ILE A 284 0.90 5.28 20.25
C ILE A 284 1.99 6.30 20.55
N PRO A 285 3.02 6.43 19.68
CA PRO A 285 3.97 7.51 19.79
C PRO A 285 3.34 8.85 19.38
N PRO A 286 3.87 10.00 19.86
CA PRO A 286 3.36 11.30 19.43
C PRO A 286 3.63 11.55 17.96
N TYR A 287 2.60 11.80 17.20
CA TYR A 287 2.70 12.23 15.81
C TYR A 287 2.54 13.76 15.76
N ASN A 288 3.67 14.48 15.80
CA ASN A 288 3.69 15.96 15.79
C ASN A 288 3.28 16.50 14.41
N GLY A 289 1.99 16.54 14.13
CA GLY A 289 1.44 17.14 12.94
C GLY A 289 0.42 18.23 13.30
N GLY A 290 0.44 19.38 12.62
CA GLY A 290 -0.53 20.47 12.83
C GLY A 290 -1.99 20.13 12.54
N LEU A 291 -2.30 18.84 12.32
CA LEU A 291 -3.65 18.34 12.09
C LEU A 291 -4.36 17.95 13.39
N PHE A 292 -3.60 17.56 14.44
CA PHE A 292 -4.12 17.10 15.74
C PHE A 292 -3.80 18.07 16.85
#